data_244e31dec815c80f36c63396268cf481
#
_entry.id   244e31dec815c80f36c63396268cf481
#
_cell.length_a   1.000
_cell.length_b   1.000
_cell.length_c   1.000
_cell.angle_alpha   90.00
_cell.angle_beta   90.00
_cell.angle_gamma   90.00
#
_symmetry.space_group_name_H-M   'P 1'
#
loop_
_entity.id
_entity.type
_entity.pdbx_description
1 polymer ?
#
loop_
_entity_poly.entity_id
_entity_poly.type
_entity_poly.pdbx_seq_one_letter_code
_entity_poly.pdbx_strand_id
1 'polypeptide(L)'
;MHVLNILWVVFGIGLMLVLNLRFKINSMVALLLAALSVGMLAGMDLMALLHTMKSGFGSTLGELAIIVVFGAVIGKLMVDSGAAHQIAHTLLARLGLRYVQLSVIIIGLIFGLAMFYEVAFIMLAPLVIVIAAEAKIPFLKLAIPAVAAATTAHSLFPPQPGPVALVNAYGADMGMVYIYGILVTIPSVICAGLILPKFLGNLDRPTPSFMKADVPVDQNNLPSFGISILVPLIPAIIMISTTIANIWLVKGTQAWEVVNFLGSSPIAMFIAMIVAFVLFGTARGHDMQWVMN
;
A
#
# COMPACT_ATOMS: atom_id res chain seq x y z
N MET A 1 -26.54 29.36 2.81
CA MET A 1 -26.57 27.96 2.38
C MET A 1 -25.30 27.19 2.73
N HIS A 2 -24.11 27.72 2.51
CA HIS A 2 -22.85 26.97 2.75
C HIS A 2 -22.56 26.56 4.20
N VAL A 3 -22.86 27.43 5.18
CA VAL A 3 -22.60 27.14 6.61
C VAL A 3 -23.47 26.00 7.13
N LEU A 4 -24.74 25.94 6.72
CA LEU A 4 -25.65 24.87 7.15
C LEU A 4 -25.22 23.49 6.60
N ASN A 5 -24.76 23.45 5.35
CA ASN A 5 -24.25 22.21 4.74
C ASN A 5 -22.98 21.70 5.45
N ILE A 6 -22.09 22.61 5.87
CA ILE A 6 -20.92 22.25 6.66
C ILE A 6 -21.34 21.65 8.00
N LEU A 7 -22.34 22.22 8.68
CA LEU A 7 -22.85 21.67 9.93
C LEU A 7 -23.43 20.26 9.78
N TRP A 8 -24.15 19.98 8.68
CA TRP A 8 -24.64 18.62 8.40
C TRP A 8 -23.50 17.62 8.16
N VAL A 9 -22.43 18.04 7.47
CA VAL A 9 -21.25 17.19 7.26
C VAL A 9 -20.55 16.91 8.59
N VAL A 10 -20.35 17.91 9.44
CA VAL A 10 -19.77 17.74 10.78
C VAL A 10 -20.63 16.81 11.65
N PHE A 11 -21.97 16.97 11.59
CA PHE A 11 -22.91 16.07 12.23
C PHE A 11 -22.75 14.63 11.73
N GLY A 12 -22.66 14.42 10.41
CA GLY A 12 -22.47 13.09 9.81
C GLY A 12 -21.19 12.43 10.25
N ILE A 13 -20.08 13.17 10.31
CA ILE A 13 -18.80 12.67 10.83
C ILE A 13 -18.94 12.29 12.31
N GLY A 14 -19.56 13.14 13.12
CA GLY A 14 -19.83 12.87 14.53
C GLY A 14 -20.69 11.61 14.73
N LEU A 15 -21.76 11.48 13.95
CA LEU A 15 -22.63 10.31 13.95
C LEU A 15 -21.85 9.03 13.59
N MET A 16 -21.05 9.06 12.51
CA MET A 16 -20.23 7.93 12.10
C MET A 16 -19.28 7.50 13.24
N LEU A 17 -18.62 8.47 13.89
CA LEU A 17 -17.70 8.19 14.99
C LEU A 17 -18.43 7.57 16.21
N VAL A 18 -19.59 8.10 16.57
CA VAL A 18 -20.41 7.56 17.68
C VAL A 18 -20.87 6.15 17.36
N LEU A 19 -21.37 5.89 16.16
CA LEU A 19 -21.81 4.55 15.73
C LEU A 19 -20.66 3.55 15.76
N ASN A 20 -19.48 3.97 15.33
CA ASN A 20 -18.30 3.09 15.29
C ASN A 20 -17.69 2.87 16.67
N LEU A 21 -17.40 3.94 17.43
CA LEU A 21 -16.65 3.86 18.69
C LEU A 21 -17.53 3.40 19.86
N ARG A 22 -18.77 3.91 19.95
CA ARG A 22 -19.66 3.61 21.09
C ARG A 22 -20.50 2.36 20.86
N PHE A 23 -21.06 2.20 19.65
CA PHE A 23 -21.96 1.08 19.32
C PHE A 23 -21.23 -0.06 18.59
N LYS A 24 -19.92 0.12 18.23
CA LYS A 24 -19.09 -0.88 17.55
C LYS A 24 -19.72 -1.38 16.24
N ILE A 25 -20.51 -0.53 15.58
CA ILE A 25 -21.09 -0.81 14.27
C ILE A 25 -19.98 -0.81 13.25
N ASN A 26 -20.04 -1.72 12.28
CA ASN A 26 -19.08 -1.79 11.18
C ASN A 26 -18.96 -0.43 10.49
N SER A 27 -17.72 0.01 10.21
CA SER A 27 -17.41 1.35 9.69
C SER A 27 -18.13 1.65 8.37
N MET A 28 -18.30 0.66 7.49
CA MET A 28 -19.02 0.82 6.24
C MET A 28 -20.51 1.11 6.47
N VAL A 29 -21.15 0.37 7.39
CA VAL A 29 -22.55 0.59 7.75
C VAL A 29 -22.73 1.95 8.42
N ALA A 30 -21.82 2.33 9.34
CA ALA A 30 -21.84 3.63 10.00
C ALA A 30 -21.70 4.77 9.01
N LEU A 31 -20.83 4.63 8.00
CA LEU A 31 -20.66 5.63 6.93
C LEU A 31 -21.90 5.77 6.05
N LEU A 32 -22.54 4.65 5.66
CA LEU A 32 -23.78 4.68 4.88
C LEU A 32 -24.94 5.35 5.67
N LEU A 33 -25.05 5.04 6.96
CA LEU A 33 -26.06 5.68 7.83
C LEU A 33 -25.79 7.18 7.99
N ALA A 34 -24.53 7.57 8.16
CA ALA A 34 -24.14 8.98 8.21
C ALA A 34 -24.47 9.70 6.90
N ALA A 35 -24.14 9.12 5.75
CA ALA A 35 -24.42 9.68 4.43
C ALA A 35 -25.95 9.85 4.20
N LEU A 36 -26.75 8.84 4.54
CA LEU A 36 -28.21 8.92 4.52
C LEU A 36 -28.73 10.08 5.39
N SER A 37 -28.25 10.15 6.63
CA SER A 37 -28.68 11.18 7.58
C SER A 37 -28.35 12.58 7.10
N VAL A 38 -27.14 12.79 6.58
CA VAL A 38 -26.69 14.09 6.03
C VAL A 38 -27.52 14.48 4.83
N GLY A 39 -27.77 13.57 3.88
CA GLY A 39 -28.56 13.86 2.70
C GLY A 39 -30.02 14.21 3.03
N MET A 40 -30.63 13.50 3.98
CA MET A 40 -32.00 13.82 4.46
C MET A 40 -32.06 15.18 5.17
N LEU A 41 -31.08 15.47 6.05
CA LEU A 41 -31.01 16.77 6.74
C LEU A 41 -30.70 17.93 5.79
N ALA A 42 -29.97 17.67 4.71
CA ALA A 42 -29.73 18.64 3.65
C ALA A 42 -30.96 18.86 2.73
N GLY A 43 -32.08 18.14 2.96
CA GLY A 43 -33.30 18.27 2.19
C GLY A 43 -33.25 17.64 0.80
N MET A 44 -32.39 16.64 0.58
CA MET A 44 -32.35 15.92 -0.70
C MET A 44 -33.60 15.05 -0.88
N ASP A 45 -34.12 15.00 -2.11
CA ASP A 45 -35.10 13.98 -2.48
C ASP A 45 -34.57 12.57 -2.25
N LEU A 46 -35.41 11.67 -1.72
CA LEU A 46 -34.99 10.33 -1.33
C LEU A 46 -34.45 9.49 -2.50
N MET A 47 -35.04 9.66 -3.70
CA MET A 47 -34.56 8.94 -4.88
C MET A 47 -33.24 9.53 -5.40
N ALA A 48 -33.09 10.86 -5.36
CA ALA A 48 -31.87 11.55 -5.69
C ALA A 48 -30.74 11.17 -4.69
N LEU A 49 -31.04 11.08 -3.40
CA LEU A 49 -30.13 10.65 -2.36
C LEU A 49 -29.64 9.21 -2.60
N LEU A 50 -30.57 8.28 -2.86
CA LEU A 50 -30.24 6.90 -3.18
C LEU A 50 -29.35 6.79 -4.43
N HIS A 51 -29.68 7.57 -5.48
CA HIS A 51 -28.88 7.61 -6.70
C HIS A 51 -27.46 8.15 -6.43
N THR A 52 -27.34 9.23 -5.67
CA THR A 52 -26.05 9.82 -5.30
C THR A 52 -25.20 8.86 -4.48
N MET A 53 -25.79 8.16 -3.50
CA MET A 53 -25.09 7.15 -2.72
C MET A 53 -24.62 5.97 -3.58
N LYS A 54 -25.48 5.44 -4.46
CA LYS A 54 -25.11 4.35 -5.36
C LYS A 54 -24.01 4.76 -6.34
N SER A 55 -24.10 5.96 -6.91
CA SER A 55 -23.09 6.48 -7.83
C SER A 55 -21.77 6.74 -7.14
N GLY A 56 -21.76 7.39 -5.97
CA GLY A 56 -20.55 7.64 -5.21
C GLY A 56 -19.85 6.35 -4.74
N PHE A 57 -20.63 5.40 -4.20
CA PHE A 57 -20.12 4.12 -3.78
C PHE A 57 -19.59 3.29 -4.96
N GLY A 58 -20.38 3.23 -6.06
CA GLY A 58 -20.02 2.45 -7.25
C GLY A 58 -18.79 3.00 -7.97
N SER A 59 -18.66 4.32 -8.12
CA SER A 59 -17.49 4.93 -8.77
C SER A 59 -16.22 4.69 -7.94
N THR A 60 -16.27 4.93 -6.64
CA THR A 60 -15.12 4.72 -5.75
C THR A 60 -14.71 3.25 -5.72
N LEU A 61 -15.66 2.32 -5.56
CA LEU A 61 -15.34 0.90 -5.58
C LEU A 61 -14.81 0.44 -6.94
N GLY A 62 -15.38 0.94 -8.05
CA GLY A 62 -14.93 0.57 -9.39
C GLY A 62 -13.48 0.98 -9.64
N GLU A 63 -13.09 2.18 -9.26
CA GLU A 63 -11.72 2.65 -9.37
C GLU A 63 -10.75 1.86 -8.48
N LEU A 64 -11.14 1.62 -7.22
CA LEU A 64 -10.25 0.98 -6.25
C LEU A 64 -10.20 -0.54 -6.43
N ALA A 65 -11.29 -1.21 -6.82
CA ALA A 65 -11.35 -2.66 -6.94
C ALA A 65 -10.29 -3.21 -7.91
N ILE A 66 -10.09 -2.54 -9.05
CA ILE A 66 -9.09 -2.93 -10.05
C ILE A 66 -7.68 -2.87 -9.46
N ILE A 67 -7.35 -1.77 -8.77
CA ILE A 67 -6.05 -1.57 -8.12
C ILE A 67 -5.84 -2.62 -7.03
N VAL A 68 -6.88 -2.88 -6.22
CA VAL A 68 -6.85 -3.87 -5.14
C VAL A 68 -6.58 -5.27 -5.67
N VAL A 69 -7.30 -5.69 -6.72
CA VAL A 69 -7.13 -7.02 -7.32
C VAL A 69 -5.71 -7.18 -7.88
N PHE A 70 -5.24 -6.23 -8.69
CA PHE A 70 -3.91 -6.33 -9.29
C PHE A 70 -2.81 -6.27 -8.23
N GLY A 71 -2.95 -5.42 -7.21
CA GLY A 71 -2.00 -5.35 -6.11
C GLY A 71 -1.94 -6.64 -5.28
N ALA A 72 -3.09 -7.26 -5.01
CA ALA A 72 -3.16 -8.54 -4.31
C ALA A 72 -2.48 -9.67 -5.11
N VAL A 73 -2.69 -9.71 -6.43
CA VAL A 73 -2.04 -10.68 -7.33
C VAL A 73 -0.53 -10.48 -7.36
N ILE A 74 -0.05 -9.25 -7.55
CA ILE A 74 1.39 -8.94 -7.52
C ILE A 74 1.99 -9.35 -6.17
N GLY A 75 1.33 -8.99 -5.05
CA GLY A 75 1.76 -9.34 -3.71
C GLY A 75 1.87 -10.86 -3.51
N LYS A 76 0.85 -11.62 -3.94
CA LYS A 76 0.86 -13.09 -3.89
C LYS A 76 2.01 -13.66 -4.71
N LEU A 77 2.20 -13.23 -5.94
CA LEU A 77 3.30 -13.69 -6.80
C LEU A 77 4.69 -13.39 -6.19
N MET A 78 4.87 -12.25 -5.53
CA MET A 78 6.11 -11.93 -4.81
C MET A 78 6.36 -12.88 -3.64
N VAL A 79 5.31 -13.33 -2.97
CA VAL A 79 5.41 -14.33 -1.90
C VAL A 79 5.74 -15.69 -2.48
N ASP A 80 4.93 -16.18 -3.39
CA ASP A 80 4.99 -17.55 -3.92
C ASP A 80 6.28 -17.79 -4.71
N SER A 81 6.79 -16.79 -5.43
CA SER A 81 8.07 -16.86 -6.15
C SER A 81 9.31 -16.74 -5.26
N GLY A 82 9.16 -16.39 -3.99
CA GLY A 82 10.27 -16.09 -3.08
C GLY A 82 10.94 -14.73 -3.32
N ALA A 83 10.36 -13.85 -4.16
CA ALA A 83 10.92 -12.51 -4.43
C ALA A 83 11.05 -11.67 -3.16
N ALA A 84 10.03 -11.72 -2.29
CA ALA A 84 10.06 -11.02 -1.01
C ALA A 84 11.19 -11.53 -0.10
N HIS A 85 11.40 -12.86 -0.04
CA HIS A 85 12.52 -13.49 0.69
C HIS A 85 13.86 -13.05 0.11
N GLN A 86 14.00 -13.04 -1.22
CA GLN A 86 15.23 -12.61 -1.90
C GLN A 86 15.61 -11.17 -1.58
N ILE A 87 14.63 -10.25 -1.53
CA ILE A 87 14.85 -8.85 -1.13
C ILE A 87 15.45 -8.80 0.27
N ALA A 88 14.80 -9.46 1.20
CA ALA A 88 15.20 -9.45 2.59
C ALA A 88 16.60 -10.06 2.82
N HIS A 89 16.82 -11.27 2.31
CA HIS A 89 18.10 -11.95 2.43
C HIS A 89 19.25 -11.14 1.84
N THR A 90 19.06 -10.56 0.64
CA THR A 90 20.11 -9.76 -0.01
C THR A 90 20.42 -8.48 0.75
N LEU A 91 19.40 -7.77 1.26
CA LEU A 91 19.62 -6.54 2.03
C LEU A 91 20.38 -6.83 3.34
N LEU A 92 20.02 -7.91 4.03
CA LEU A 92 20.73 -8.33 5.25
C LEU A 92 22.16 -8.73 4.97
N ALA A 93 22.40 -9.52 3.93
CA ALA A 93 23.74 -9.95 3.54
C ALA A 93 24.64 -8.76 3.14
N ARG A 94 24.10 -7.74 2.48
CA ARG A 94 24.86 -6.58 2.02
C ARG A 94 25.10 -5.52 3.10
N LEU A 95 24.10 -5.23 3.92
CA LEU A 95 24.18 -4.17 4.95
C LEU A 95 24.76 -4.69 6.27
N GLY A 96 24.65 -5.99 6.51
CA GLY A 96 25.13 -6.64 7.73
C GLY A 96 24.32 -6.30 8.98
N LEU A 97 24.64 -6.96 10.10
CA LEU A 97 23.93 -6.83 11.37
C LEU A 97 24.05 -5.43 11.99
N ARG A 98 25.09 -4.67 11.65
CA ARG A 98 25.28 -3.30 12.15
C ARG A 98 24.15 -2.36 11.71
N TYR A 99 23.62 -2.56 10.50
CA TYR A 99 22.56 -1.73 9.91
C TYR A 99 21.23 -2.48 9.79
N VAL A 100 21.01 -3.48 10.64
CA VAL A 100 19.81 -4.34 10.58
C VAL A 100 18.50 -3.54 10.70
N GLN A 101 18.46 -2.49 11.52
CA GLN A 101 17.28 -1.62 11.60
C GLN A 101 17.01 -0.89 10.27
N LEU A 102 18.07 -0.43 9.60
CA LEU A 102 17.95 0.18 8.27
C LEU A 102 17.48 -0.85 7.24
N SER A 103 17.99 -2.08 7.31
CA SER A 103 17.54 -3.17 6.43
C SER A 103 16.05 -3.43 6.57
N VAL A 104 15.52 -3.58 7.78
CA VAL A 104 14.08 -3.82 7.99
C VAL A 104 13.22 -2.62 7.61
N ILE A 105 13.73 -1.39 7.73
CA ILE A 105 13.06 -0.18 7.23
C ILE A 105 12.96 -0.22 5.70
N ILE A 106 14.06 -0.50 5.00
CA ILE A 106 14.08 -0.57 3.54
C ILE A 106 13.14 -1.68 3.04
N ILE A 107 13.18 -2.86 3.68
CA ILE A 107 12.27 -3.98 3.38
C ILE A 107 10.81 -3.54 3.59
N GLY A 108 10.52 -2.90 4.72
CA GLY A 108 9.19 -2.38 5.03
C GLY A 108 8.69 -1.37 4.00
N LEU A 109 9.55 -0.43 3.57
CA LEU A 109 9.21 0.53 2.52
C LEU A 109 8.90 -0.16 1.19
N ILE A 110 9.74 -1.11 0.77
CA ILE A 110 9.54 -1.86 -0.48
C ILE A 110 8.23 -2.66 -0.42
N PHE A 111 7.98 -3.38 0.68
CA PHE A 111 6.76 -4.18 0.83
C PHE A 111 5.50 -3.30 0.92
N GLY A 112 5.58 -2.17 1.65
CA GLY A 112 4.48 -1.22 1.73
C GLY A 112 4.13 -0.54 0.40
N LEU A 113 5.12 -0.35 -0.48
CA LEU A 113 4.91 0.12 -1.85
C LEU A 113 4.34 -0.98 -2.76
N ALA A 114 4.83 -2.21 -2.61
CA ALA A 114 4.61 -3.32 -3.52
C ALA A 114 3.30 -4.06 -3.30
N MET A 115 2.88 -4.15 -2.03
CA MET A 115 1.81 -5.06 -1.59
C MET A 115 0.76 -4.29 -0.80
N PHE A 116 -0.44 -4.91 -0.70
CA PHE A 116 -1.41 -4.49 0.32
C PHE A 116 -0.81 -4.63 1.70
N TYR A 117 -1.18 -3.72 2.60
CA TYR A 117 -0.63 -3.67 3.95
C TYR A 117 -0.75 -5.02 4.69
N GLU A 118 -1.89 -5.69 4.55
CA GLU A 118 -2.14 -6.99 5.17
C GLU A 118 -1.16 -8.05 4.69
N VAL A 119 -0.89 -8.12 3.38
CA VAL A 119 0.08 -9.04 2.78
C VAL A 119 1.49 -8.67 3.19
N ALA A 120 1.83 -7.38 3.12
CA ALA A 120 3.14 -6.88 3.57
C ALA A 120 3.39 -7.22 5.04
N PHE A 121 2.39 -7.06 5.91
CA PHE A 121 2.51 -7.37 7.34
C PHE A 121 2.69 -8.88 7.59
N ILE A 122 1.90 -9.73 6.93
CA ILE A 122 2.02 -11.19 7.03
C ILE A 122 3.42 -11.65 6.63
N MET A 123 4.03 -11.01 5.63
CA MET A 123 5.38 -11.34 5.18
C MET A 123 6.47 -10.75 6.08
N LEU A 124 6.27 -9.52 6.57
CA LEU A 124 7.24 -8.86 7.45
C LEU A 124 7.38 -9.56 8.79
N ALA A 125 6.28 -10.07 9.36
CA ALA A 125 6.29 -10.63 10.71
C ALA A 125 7.29 -11.81 10.85
N PRO A 126 7.17 -12.93 10.09
CA PRO A 126 8.12 -14.05 10.20
C PRO A 126 9.53 -13.64 9.83
N LEU A 127 9.69 -12.78 8.82
CA LEU A 127 10.99 -12.30 8.38
C LEU A 127 11.72 -11.53 9.48
N VAL A 128 11.04 -10.57 10.11
CA VAL A 128 11.62 -9.77 11.21
C VAL A 128 11.93 -10.64 12.42
N ILE A 129 11.17 -11.72 12.65
CA ILE A 129 11.45 -12.69 13.73
C ILE A 129 12.78 -13.41 13.48
N VAL A 130 12.97 -13.94 12.28
CA VAL A 130 14.23 -14.62 11.89
C VAL A 130 15.40 -13.66 12.03
N ILE A 131 15.27 -12.45 11.48
CA ILE A 131 16.31 -11.42 11.58
C ILE A 131 16.63 -11.07 13.04
N ALA A 132 15.61 -10.89 13.87
CA ALA A 132 15.78 -10.58 15.27
C ALA A 132 16.52 -11.68 16.03
N ALA A 133 16.19 -12.94 15.73
CA ALA A 133 16.85 -14.10 16.31
C ALA A 133 18.33 -14.18 15.90
N GLU A 134 18.64 -14.04 14.61
CA GLU A 134 20.02 -14.06 14.08
C GLU A 134 20.85 -12.90 14.62
N ALA A 135 20.26 -11.69 14.65
CA ALA A 135 20.92 -10.48 15.14
C ALA A 135 21.03 -10.42 16.67
N LYS A 136 20.35 -11.31 17.40
CA LYS A 136 20.21 -11.29 18.88
C LYS A 136 19.66 -9.95 19.39
N ILE A 137 18.72 -9.37 18.65
CA ILE A 137 18.04 -8.11 18.97
C ILE A 137 16.59 -8.41 19.34
N PRO A 138 16.02 -7.74 20.35
CA PRO A 138 14.63 -7.90 20.69
C PRO A 138 13.70 -7.65 19.48
N PHE A 139 12.76 -8.56 19.25
CA PHE A 139 11.86 -8.55 18.08
C PHE A 139 11.20 -7.17 17.86
N LEU A 140 10.67 -6.55 18.92
CA LEU A 140 9.97 -5.26 18.80
C LEU A 140 10.88 -4.12 18.34
N LYS A 141 12.18 -4.18 18.61
CA LYS A 141 13.16 -3.17 18.13
C LYS A 141 13.35 -3.21 16.61
N LEU A 142 12.97 -4.28 15.96
CA LEU A 142 13.00 -4.43 14.49
C LEU A 142 11.59 -4.38 13.90
N ALA A 143 10.59 -4.94 14.58
CA ALA A 143 9.22 -4.95 14.10
C ALA A 143 8.61 -3.54 13.98
N ILE A 144 8.85 -2.69 14.99
CA ILE A 144 8.30 -1.32 14.98
C ILE A 144 8.85 -0.51 13.78
N PRO A 145 10.18 -0.42 13.53
CA PRO A 145 10.71 0.23 12.35
C PRO A 145 10.17 -0.35 11.03
N ALA A 146 10.10 -1.68 10.92
CA ALA A 146 9.62 -2.35 9.71
C ALA A 146 8.15 -2.01 9.41
N VAL A 147 7.29 -2.12 10.42
CA VAL A 147 5.86 -1.81 10.30
C VAL A 147 5.63 -0.32 10.07
N ALA A 148 6.35 0.56 10.77
CA ALA A 148 6.27 2.00 10.56
C ALA A 148 6.62 2.37 9.11
N ALA A 149 7.67 1.77 8.56
CA ALA A 149 8.10 1.98 7.19
C ALA A 149 7.05 1.46 6.18
N ALA A 150 6.53 0.25 6.37
CA ALA A 150 5.50 -0.32 5.51
C ALA A 150 4.21 0.50 5.54
N THR A 151 3.76 0.91 6.73
CA THR A 151 2.56 1.74 6.89
C THR A 151 2.73 3.11 6.25
N THR A 152 3.90 3.74 6.43
CA THR A 152 4.19 5.05 5.81
C THR A 152 4.17 4.95 4.29
N ALA A 153 4.83 3.94 3.72
CA ALA A 153 4.83 3.72 2.28
C ALA A 153 3.42 3.46 1.74
N HIS A 154 2.66 2.57 2.38
CA HIS A 154 1.30 2.24 2.00
C HIS A 154 0.33 3.43 2.07
N SER A 155 0.54 4.33 3.04
CA SER A 155 -0.36 5.47 3.26
C SER A 155 -0.05 6.68 2.40
N LEU A 156 1.18 6.83 1.89
CA LEU A 156 1.62 8.04 1.17
C LEU A 156 1.71 7.84 -0.34
N PHE A 157 1.95 6.61 -0.81
CA PHE A 157 2.28 6.42 -2.22
C PHE A 157 1.16 5.74 -3.01
N PRO A 158 0.82 6.30 -4.20
CA PRO A 158 0.16 5.50 -5.22
C PRO A 158 1.02 4.25 -5.56
N PRO A 159 0.45 3.15 -6.05
CA PRO A 159 -0.94 2.97 -6.44
C PRO A 159 -1.87 2.51 -5.32
N GLN A 160 -1.50 2.70 -4.07
CA GLN A 160 -2.35 2.29 -2.96
C GLN A 160 -3.72 3.00 -2.98
N PRO A 161 -4.82 2.32 -2.60
CA PRO A 161 -6.17 2.85 -2.76
C PRO A 161 -6.41 4.19 -2.05
N GLY A 162 -5.89 4.34 -0.84
CA GLY A 162 -6.03 5.58 -0.05
C GLY A 162 -5.41 6.80 -0.74
N PRO A 163 -4.12 6.79 -1.05
CA PRO A 163 -3.46 7.85 -1.82
C PRO A 163 -4.15 8.14 -3.16
N VAL A 164 -4.51 7.10 -3.93
CA VAL A 164 -5.20 7.28 -5.22
C VAL A 164 -6.54 7.99 -5.06
N ALA A 165 -7.34 7.60 -4.06
CA ALA A 165 -8.63 8.25 -3.79
C ALA A 165 -8.44 9.74 -3.43
N LEU A 166 -7.44 10.09 -2.62
CA LEU A 166 -7.13 11.48 -2.27
C LEU A 166 -6.63 12.28 -3.48
N VAL A 167 -5.73 11.70 -4.27
CA VAL A 167 -5.21 12.35 -5.49
C VAL A 167 -6.36 12.66 -6.45
N ASN A 168 -7.26 11.72 -6.69
CA ASN A 168 -8.42 11.91 -7.55
C ASN A 168 -9.38 12.98 -6.98
N ALA A 169 -9.64 12.95 -5.67
CA ALA A 169 -10.52 13.92 -5.00
C ALA A 169 -10.00 15.35 -5.08
N TYR A 170 -8.69 15.55 -5.02
CA TYR A 170 -8.04 16.86 -5.09
C TYR A 170 -7.58 17.25 -6.51
N GLY A 171 -7.69 16.37 -7.49
CA GLY A 171 -7.17 16.60 -8.84
C GLY A 171 -5.65 16.78 -8.88
N ALA A 172 -4.93 16.14 -7.98
CA ALA A 172 -3.48 16.25 -7.86
C ALA A 172 -2.77 15.38 -8.92
N ASP A 173 -1.49 15.68 -9.19
CA ASP A 173 -0.65 14.87 -10.08
C ASP A 173 -0.04 13.69 -9.32
N MET A 174 -0.26 12.47 -9.82
CA MET A 174 0.22 11.23 -9.19
C MET A 174 1.74 11.19 -9.01
N GLY A 175 2.49 11.68 -10.00
CA GLY A 175 3.96 11.66 -9.92
C GLY A 175 4.50 12.68 -8.93
N MET A 176 3.88 13.86 -8.83
CA MET A 176 4.22 14.84 -7.80
C MET A 176 3.99 14.31 -6.40
N VAL A 177 2.98 13.46 -6.20
CA VAL A 177 2.75 12.79 -4.91
C VAL A 177 3.91 11.88 -4.53
N TYR A 178 4.56 11.20 -5.49
CA TYR A 178 5.79 10.44 -5.19
C TYR A 178 6.93 11.34 -4.70
N ILE A 179 7.15 12.48 -5.35
CA ILE A 179 8.23 13.42 -4.97
C ILE A 179 8.02 13.93 -3.56
N TYR A 180 6.85 14.48 -3.27
CA TYR A 180 6.50 14.96 -1.93
C TYR A 180 6.39 13.83 -0.92
N GLY A 181 5.88 12.66 -1.35
CA GLY A 181 5.80 11.46 -0.53
C GLY A 181 7.16 11.01 -0.02
N ILE A 182 8.21 11.02 -0.86
CA ILE A 182 9.58 10.70 -0.44
C ILE A 182 10.06 11.68 0.64
N LEU A 183 9.84 12.99 0.42
CA LEU A 183 10.25 14.02 1.39
C LEU A 183 9.56 13.84 2.76
N VAL A 184 8.29 13.42 2.77
CA VAL A 184 7.52 13.17 4.01
C VAL A 184 7.86 11.81 4.61
N THR A 185 8.17 10.80 3.80
CA THR A 185 8.52 9.45 4.26
C THR A 185 9.76 9.45 5.15
N ILE A 186 10.79 10.20 4.77
CA ILE A 186 12.06 10.24 5.52
C ILE A 186 11.83 10.65 6.98
N PRO A 187 11.30 11.84 7.29
CA PRO A 187 11.04 12.23 8.67
C PRO A 187 10.02 11.33 9.38
N SER A 188 8.99 10.85 8.68
CA SER A 188 7.96 9.97 9.26
C SER A 188 8.57 8.66 9.75
N VAL A 189 9.38 8.01 8.93
CA VAL A 189 10.04 6.75 9.27
C VAL A 189 11.10 6.95 10.36
N ILE A 190 11.84 8.04 10.33
CA ILE A 190 12.78 8.40 11.41
C ILE A 190 12.03 8.57 12.74
N CYS A 191 10.96 9.35 12.74
CA CYS A 191 10.18 9.59 13.95
C CYS A 191 9.49 8.33 14.46
N ALA A 192 8.72 7.64 13.63
CA ALA A 192 7.94 6.49 14.03
C ALA A 192 8.77 5.21 14.18
N GLY A 193 9.79 5.02 13.32
CA GLY A 193 10.60 3.82 13.30
C GLY A 193 11.82 3.84 14.21
N LEU A 194 12.50 4.97 14.35
CA LEU A 194 13.77 5.06 15.08
C LEU A 194 13.69 5.85 16.39
N ILE A 195 12.87 6.90 16.44
CA ILE A 195 12.77 7.79 17.62
C ILE A 195 11.72 7.24 18.59
N LEU A 196 10.49 6.99 18.12
CA LEU A 196 9.38 6.52 18.95
C LEU A 196 9.73 5.25 19.78
N PRO A 197 10.41 4.23 19.24
CA PRO A 197 10.77 3.04 20.01
C PRO A 197 11.62 3.34 21.25
N LYS A 198 12.37 4.44 21.27
CA LYS A 198 13.18 4.85 22.42
C LYS A 198 12.34 5.33 23.61
N PHE A 199 11.11 5.77 23.34
CA PHE A 199 10.16 6.26 24.36
C PHE A 199 9.15 5.22 24.81
N LEU A 200 9.05 4.06 24.12
CA LEU A 200 8.05 3.02 24.42
C LEU A 200 8.44 2.11 25.59
N GLY A 201 9.51 2.41 26.30
CA GLY A 201 9.93 1.65 27.48
C GLY A 201 10.56 0.32 27.13
N ASN A 202 10.33 -0.73 27.97
CA ASN A 202 10.97 -2.03 27.77
C ASN A 202 10.37 -2.80 26.59
N LEU A 203 11.13 -2.85 25.48
CA LEU A 203 10.78 -3.60 24.27
C LEU A 203 11.36 -5.04 24.28
N ASP A 204 11.96 -5.47 25.37
CA ASP A 204 12.63 -6.77 25.49
C ASP A 204 11.60 -7.90 25.79
N ARG A 205 10.53 -7.98 24.99
CA ARG A 205 9.57 -9.06 25.11
C ARG A 205 9.97 -10.25 24.23
N PRO A 206 9.77 -11.50 24.72
CA PRO A 206 10.04 -12.67 23.91
C PRO A 206 9.13 -12.73 22.69
N THR A 207 9.65 -13.23 21.59
CA THR A 207 8.89 -13.46 20.37
C THR A 207 7.78 -14.48 20.62
N PRO A 208 6.52 -14.17 20.28
CA PRO A 208 5.42 -15.12 20.43
C PRO A 208 5.67 -16.40 19.64
N SER A 209 5.44 -17.56 20.27
CA SER A 209 5.74 -18.88 19.69
C SER A 209 4.93 -19.18 18.41
N PHE A 210 3.72 -18.63 18.30
CA PHE A 210 2.83 -18.81 17.14
C PHE A 210 3.30 -18.05 15.88
N MET A 211 4.25 -17.12 16.03
CA MET A 211 4.83 -16.36 14.92
C MET A 211 6.02 -17.04 14.25
N LYS A 212 6.47 -18.17 14.77
CA LYS A 212 7.56 -18.97 14.18
C LYS A 212 7.03 -19.82 13.02
N ALA A 213 6.56 -19.20 11.97
CA ALA A 213 6.16 -19.90 10.76
C ALA A 213 7.33 -19.92 9.79
N ASP A 214 7.91 -21.08 9.54
CA ASP A 214 8.78 -21.32 8.40
C ASP A 214 7.90 -21.24 7.13
N VAL A 215 8.06 -20.19 6.36
CA VAL A 215 7.52 -20.17 4.99
C VAL A 215 8.52 -20.97 4.16
N PRO A 216 8.18 -22.16 3.67
CA PRO A 216 9.09 -22.96 2.86
C PRO A 216 9.31 -22.23 1.53
N VAL A 217 10.50 -21.71 1.33
CA VAL A 217 10.92 -21.05 0.09
C VAL A 217 11.96 -21.95 -0.59
N ASP A 218 11.72 -22.30 -1.85
CA ASP A 218 12.72 -23.03 -2.64
C ASP A 218 13.93 -22.11 -2.93
N GLN A 219 14.96 -22.27 -2.13
CA GLN A 219 16.19 -21.47 -2.22
C GLN A 219 16.94 -21.64 -3.55
N ASN A 220 16.70 -22.74 -4.28
CA ASN A 220 17.36 -23.02 -5.55
C ASN A 220 16.74 -22.28 -6.73
N ASN A 221 15.50 -21.79 -6.56
CA ASN A 221 14.73 -21.14 -7.61
C ASN A 221 14.26 -19.73 -7.23
N LEU A 222 15.10 -18.94 -6.56
CA LEU A 222 14.77 -17.55 -6.21
C LEU A 222 14.97 -16.60 -7.41
N PRO A 223 14.08 -15.60 -7.61
CA PRO A 223 14.32 -14.55 -8.59
C PRO A 223 15.53 -13.70 -8.22
N SER A 224 16.20 -13.11 -9.21
CA SER A 224 17.30 -12.20 -8.92
C SER A 224 16.82 -11.00 -8.09
N PHE A 225 17.69 -10.45 -7.26
CA PHE A 225 17.40 -9.29 -6.43
C PHE A 225 16.87 -8.09 -7.25
N GLY A 226 17.45 -7.84 -8.44
CA GLY A 226 17.03 -6.76 -9.32
C GLY A 226 15.59 -6.93 -9.80
N ILE A 227 15.22 -8.13 -10.25
CA ILE A 227 13.85 -8.46 -10.68
C ILE A 227 12.87 -8.34 -9.50
N SER A 228 13.27 -8.84 -8.33
CA SER A 228 12.44 -8.81 -7.12
C SER A 228 12.06 -7.39 -6.70
N ILE A 229 12.95 -6.42 -6.87
CA ILE A 229 12.69 -5.00 -6.59
C ILE A 229 12.00 -4.31 -7.77
N LEU A 230 12.42 -4.58 -9.00
CA LEU A 230 11.90 -3.87 -10.18
C LEU A 230 10.39 -4.07 -10.36
N VAL A 231 9.93 -5.32 -10.27
CA VAL A 231 8.52 -5.64 -10.54
C VAL A 231 7.54 -4.83 -9.68
N PRO A 232 7.66 -4.79 -8.35
CA PRO A 232 6.76 -3.99 -7.52
C PRO A 232 6.91 -2.48 -7.71
N LEU A 233 8.03 -2.00 -8.24
CA LEU A 233 8.25 -0.58 -8.50
C LEU A 233 7.76 -0.15 -9.90
N ILE A 234 7.38 -1.06 -10.78
CA ILE A 234 6.89 -0.73 -12.13
C ILE A 234 5.77 0.33 -12.12
N PRO A 235 4.71 0.21 -11.29
CA PRO A 235 3.66 1.23 -11.27
C PRO A 235 4.20 2.62 -10.94
N ALA A 236 5.06 2.71 -9.93
CA ALA A 236 5.71 3.96 -9.53
C ALA A 236 6.57 4.54 -10.65
N ILE A 237 7.37 3.70 -11.31
CA ILE A 237 8.23 4.11 -12.42
C ILE A 237 7.39 4.66 -13.58
N ILE A 238 6.31 3.96 -13.94
CA ILE A 238 5.42 4.41 -15.02
C ILE A 238 4.77 5.76 -14.67
N MET A 239 4.22 5.92 -13.48
CA MET A 239 3.55 7.15 -13.06
C MET A 239 4.51 8.34 -12.99
N ILE A 240 5.70 8.17 -12.42
CA ILE A 240 6.73 9.20 -12.38
C ILE A 240 7.18 9.57 -13.81
N SER A 241 7.39 8.56 -14.66
CA SER A 241 7.79 8.79 -16.07
C SER A 241 6.71 9.57 -16.83
N THR A 242 5.42 9.28 -16.59
CA THR A 242 4.30 10.04 -17.18
C THR A 242 4.33 11.50 -16.74
N THR A 243 4.55 11.76 -15.46
CA THR A 243 4.66 13.14 -14.95
C THR A 243 5.82 13.88 -15.60
N ILE A 244 6.97 13.24 -15.73
CA ILE A 244 8.14 13.84 -16.41
C ILE A 244 7.82 14.09 -17.89
N ALA A 245 7.21 13.14 -18.59
CA ALA A 245 6.85 13.29 -19.99
C ALA A 245 5.85 14.45 -20.22
N ASN A 246 4.92 14.65 -19.31
CA ASN A 246 3.93 15.74 -19.37
C ASN A 246 4.54 17.15 -19.31
N ILE A 247 5.82 17.29 -18.91
CA ILE A 247 6.52 18.58 -18.96
C ILE A 247 6.73 19.04 -20.43
N TRP A 248 6.91 18.09 -21.35
CA TRP A 248 7.18 18.38 -22.77
C TRP A 248 5.99 18.11 -23.69
N LEU A 249 4.96 17.42 -23.21
CA LEU A 249 3.80 17.07 -24.03
C LEU A 249 2.73 18.17 -23.98
N VAL A 250 2.19 18.50 -25.15
CA VAL A 250 1.10 19.44 -25.28
C VAL A 250 -0.22 18.73 -24.93
N LYS A 251 -0.98 19.27 -23.98
CA LYS A 251 -2.28 18.74 -23.55
C LYS A 251 -3.25 18.65 -24.73
N GLY A 252 -3.97 17.54 -24.83
CA GLY A 252 -4.95 17.27 -25.89
C GLY A 252 -4.36 16.70 -27.16
N THR A 253 -3.05 16.45 -27.22
CA THR A 253 -2.44 15.69 -28.32
C THR A 253 -2.61 14.19 -28.08
N GLN A 254 -2.63 13.40 -29.15
CA GLN A 254 -2.70 11.93 -29.06
C GLN A 254 -1.55 11.35 -28.21
N ALA A 255 -0.35 11.91 -28.32
CA ALA A 255 0.78 11.49 -27.50
C ALA A 255 0.52 11.73 -26.00
N TRP A 256 -0.05 12.89 -25.66
CA TRP A 256 -0.43 13.20 -24.27
C TRP A 256 -1.49 12.22 -23.74
N GLU A 257 -2.53 11.90 -24.54
CA GLU A 257 -3.57 10.95 -24.16
C GLU A 257 -3.02 9.55 -23.90
N VAL A 258 -2.17 9.03 -24.81
CA VAL A 258 -1.54 7.71 -24.67
C VAL A 258 -0.65 7.64 -23.42
N VAL A 259 0.18 8.66 -23.20
CA VAL A 259 1.07 8.70 -22.04
C VAL A 259 0.28 8.74 -20.73
N ASN A 260 -0.79 9.54 -20.65
CA ASN A 260 -1.62 9.59 -19.45
C ASN A 260 -2.49 8.34 -19.26
N PHE A 261 -2.92 7.68 -20.33
CA PHE A 261 -3.56 6.38 -20.25
C PHE A 261 -2.63 5.34 -19.63
N LEU A 262 -1.40 5.22 -20.13
CA LEU A 262 -0.40 4.28 -19.60
C LEU A 262 -0.01 4.63 -18.14
N GLY A 263 0.05 5.91 -17.80
CA GLY A 263 0.37 6.41 -16.46
C GLY A 263 -0.79 6.37 -15.47
N SER A 264 -1.99 6.01 -15.90
CA SER A 264 -3.12 5.85 -14.96
C SER A 264 -2.88 4.66 -14.02
N SER A 265 -3.29 4.81 -12.75
CA SER A 265 -3.04 3.78 -11.72
C SER A 265 -3.52 2.38 -12.11
N PRO A 266 -4.74 2.20 -12.67
CA PRO A 266 -5.20 0.87 -13.08
C PRO A 266 -4.32 0.24 -14.17
N ILE A 267 -3.92 1.02 -15.18
CA ILE A 267 -3.11 0.51 -16.30
C ILE A 267 -1.68 0.24 -15.87
N ALA A 268 -1.07 1.11 -15.09
CA ALA A 268 0.26 0.90 -14.53
C ALA A 268 0.32 -0.37 -13.67
N MET A 269 -0.70 -0.61 -12.84
CA MET A 269 -0.84 -1.84 -12.04
C MET A 269 -1.07 -3.08 -12.92
N PHE A 270 -1.87 -2.96 -13.97
CA PHE A 270 -2.10 -4.05 -14.92
C PHE A 270 -0.81 -4.45 -15.65
N ILE A 271 -0.03 -3.47 -16.10
CA ILE A 271 1.29 -3.72 -16.72
C ILE A 271 2.22 -4.43 -15.73
N ALA A 272 2.30 -3.95 -14.49
CA ALA A 272 3.11 -4.57 -13.44
C ALA A 272 2.69 -6.01 -13.17
N MET A 273 1.38 -6.29 -13.14
CA MET A 273 0.84 -7.64 -12.96
C MET A 273 1.26 -8.57 -14.10
N ILE A 274 1.14 -8.13 -15.36
CA ILE A 274 1.58 -8.93 -16.52
C ILE A 274 3.09 -9.21 -16.44
N VAL A 275 3.90 -8.21 -16.11
CA VAL A 275 5.35 -8.39 -15.95
C VAL A 275 5.66 -9.34 -14.79
N ALA A 276 4.90 -9.27 -13.69
CA ALA A 276 5.01 -10.20 -12.58
C ALA A 276 4.71 -11.64 -13.01
N PHE A 277 3.64 -11.87 -13.77
CA PHE A 277 3.31 -13.18 -14.34
C PHE A 277 4.45 -13.76 -15.16
N VAL A 278 5.07 -12.95 -15.99
CA VAL A 278 6.19 -13.38 -16.82
C VAL A 278 7.43 -13.64 -15.97
N LEU A 279 7.88 -12.67 -15.18
CA LEU A 279 9.19 -12.73 -14.51
C LEU A 279 9.20 -13.61 -13.25
N PHE A 280 8.08 -13.71 -12.54
CA PHE A 280 7.94 -14.57 -11.36
C PHE A 280 7.33 -15.93 -11.68
N GLY A 281 6.60 -16.07 -12.78
CA GLY A 281 5.91 -17.28 -13.21
C GLY A 281 6.60 -17.97 -14.38
N THR A 282 6.16 -17.67 -15.60
CA THR A 282 6.51 -18.41 -16.81
C THR A 282 8.01 -18.44 -17.14
N ALA A 283 8.73 -17.35 -16.95
CA ALA A 283 10.18 -17.29 -17.17
C ALA A 283 10.99 -18.18 -16.19
N ARG A 284 10.34 -18.67 -15.13
CA ARG A 284 10.93 -19.55 -14.13
C ARG A 284 10.45 -20.99 -14.22
N GLY A 285 9.73 -21.32 -15.28
CA GLY A 285 9.23 -22.66 -15.56
C GLY A 285 7.95 -23.05 -14.83
N HIS A 286 7.29 -22.07 -14.17
CA HIS A 286 5.97 -22.30 -13.61
C HIS A 286 4.91 -22.27 -14.72
N ASP A 287 3.94 -23.16 -14.65
CA ASP A 287 2.82 -23.17 -15.59
C ASP A 287 1.78 -22.09 -15.26
N MET A 288 0.87 -21.84 -16.19
CA MET A 288 -0.19 -20.84 -15.99
C MET A 288 -1.15 -21.22 -14.87
N GLN A 289 -1.28 -22.51 -14.53
CA GLN A 289 -2.13 -22.93 -13.40
C GLN A 289 -1.51 -22.50 -12.08
N TRP A 290 -0.18 -22.64 -11.92
CA TRP A 290 0.52 -22.15 -10.75
C TRP A 290 0.40 -20.61 -10.59
N VAL A 291 0.46 -19.89 -11.71
CA VAL A 291 0.37 -18.41 -11.71
C VAL A 291 -1.03 -17.92 -11.36
N MET A 292 -2.08 -18.72 -11.67
CA MET A 292 -3.49 -18.32 -11.50
C MET A 292 -4.13 -18.83 -10.20
N ASN A 293 -3.46 -19.73 -9.48
CA ASN A 293 -3.91 -20.25 -8.18
C ASN A 293 -3.35 -19.44 -7.01
#